data_d20f7338fd7547e0cc8ed95f55fe95eb
#
_entry.id   d20f7338fd7547e0cc8ed95f55fe95eb
#
_cell.length_a   1.000
_cell.length_b   1.000
_cell.length_c   1.000
_cell.angle_alpha   90.00
_cell.angle_beta   90.00
_cell.angle_gamma   90.00
#
_symmetry.space_group_name_H-M   'P 1'
#
loop_
_entity.id
_entity.type
_entity.pdbx_description
1 polymer ?
#
loop_
_entity_poly.entity_id
_entity_poly.type
_entity_poly.pdbx_seq_one_letter_code
_entity_poly.pdbx_strand_id
1 'polypeptide(L)'
;DRAERDPEFRALVARNDANDNGDPDSNLASVYDYLLSSSSRDTALNYITEDYRATRITYQTEADAGDRAVTADARDVADEFRFEATATGGTVVFQAVSDVIFESAIVSLAIALTGTAIFLVFIYNVIEGRPSLGLVNVVPVVVTVALLAGTMRYLDIPLNAITGTMLALTIGLGVDYSVHVVHRFADEFHEYDLVTALERTVRGTGGALLGSVL
;
A
#
# COMPACT_ATOMS: atom_id res chain seq x y z
N ASP A 1 29.11 9.27 -25.04
CA ASP A 1 28.85 10.37 -24.14
C ASP A 1 30.07 11.30 -24.00
N ARG A 2 30.20 12.13 -22.94
CA ARG A 2 31.28 13.09 -22.82
C ARG A 2 32.65 12.40 -22.67
N ALA A 3 32.70 11.32 -21.86
CA ALA A 3 33.88 10.49 -21.71
C ALA A 3 34.29 9.78 -23.01
N GLU A 4 33.35 9.31 -23.79
CA GLU A 4 33.59 8.68 -25.11
C GLU A 4 34.18 9.64 -26.16
N ARG A 5 34.02 10.95 -25.99
CA ARG A 5 34.60 11.97 -26.86
C ARG A 5 36.01 12.36 -26.45
N ASP A 6 36.45 11.94 -25.26
CA ASP A 6 37.77 12.21 -24.74
C ASP A 6 38.81 11.24 -25.35
N PRO A 7 39.82 11.73 -26.09
CA PRO A 7 40.80 10.87 -26.72
C PRO A 7 41.65 10.08 -25.73
N GLU A 8 41.95 10.63 -24.55
CA GLU A 8 42.72 9.97 -23.51
C GLU A 8 41.91 8.86 -22.87
N PHE A 9 40.62 9.07 -22.59
CA PHE A 9 39.72 8.05 -22.10
C PHE A 9 39.61 6.88 -23.07
N ARG A 10 39.41 7.16 -24.37
CA ARG A 10 39.34 6.10 -25.38
C ARG A 10 40.62 5.30 -25.50
N ALA A 11 41.77 5.98 -25.44
CA ALA A 11 43.06 5.28 -25.44
C ALA A 11 43.29 4.44 -24.19
N LEU A 12 42.74 4.84 -23.04
CA LEU A 12 42.78 4.08 -21.79
C LEU A 12 41.88 2.85 -21.87
N VAL A 13 40.68 2.98 -22.37
CA VAL A 13 39.73 1.85 -22.58
C VAL A 13 40.34 0.85 -23.56
N ALA A 14 40.79 1.29 -24.74
CA ALA A 14 41.40 0.42 -25.75
C ALA A 14 42.65 -0.36 -25.28
N ARG A 15 43.40 0.19 -24.32
CA ARG A 15 44.57 -0.52 -23.72
C ARG A 15 44.13 -1.61 -22.75
N ASN A 16 42.95 -1.53 -22.19
CA ASN A 16 42.44 -2.43 -21.17
C ASN A 16 41.28 -3.33 -21.69
N ASP A 17 40.96 -3.23 -22.97
CA ASP A 17 39.98 -4.01 -23.71
C ASP A 17 40.73 -5.14 -24.44
N ALA A 18 40.65 -6.35 -23.89
CA ALA A 18 41.40 -7.51 -24.42
C ALA A 18 40.65 -8.23 -25.55
N ASN A 19 39.32 -8.05 -25.64
CA ASN A 19 38.44 -8.73 -26.59
C ASN A 19 37.93 -7.82 -27.71
N ASP A 20 38.35 -6.53 -27.71
CA ASP A 20 38.01 -5.50 -28.69
C ASP A 20 36.47 -5.25 -28.85
N ASN A 21 35.73 -5.38 -27.73
CA ASN A 21 34.30 -5.11 -27.70
C ASN A 21 33.93 -3.67 -27.32
N GLY A 22 34.94 -2.85 -27.02
CA GLY A 22 34.77 -1.45 -26.62
C GLY A 22 34.64 -1.24 -25.11
N ASP A 23 34.63 -2.30 -24.33
CA ASP A 23 34.53 -2.27 -22.87
C ASP A 23 35.88 -2.74 -22.23
N PRO A 24 36.37 -2.11 -21.16
CA PRO A 24 37.59 -2.52 -20.50
C PRO A 24 37.39 -3.81 -19.70
N ASP A 25 38.17 -4.85 -20.02
CA ASP A 25 38.15 -6.15 -19.35
C ASP A 25 39.15 -6.24 -18.17
N SER A 26 40.10 -5.33 -18.10
CA SER A 26 41.19 -5.35 -17.14
C SER A 26 41.46 -3.96 -16.58
N ASN A 27 42.17 -3.93 -15.42
CA ASN A 27 42.61 -2.69 -14.78
C ASN A 27 41.52 -1.62 -14.62
N LEU A 28 40.30 -2.05 -14.26
CA LEU A 28 39.12 -1.18 -14.13
C LEU A 28 39.32 -0.02 -13.16
N ALA A 29 40.19 -0.23 -12.13
CA ALA A 29 40.53 0.83 -11.18
C ALA A 29 41.10 2.05 -11.87
N SER A 30 42.03 1.87 -12.83
CA SER A 30 42.64 3.01 -13.56
C SER A 30 41.63 3.72 -14.47
N VAL A 31 40.66 3.00 -15.00
CA VAL A 31 39.56 3.58 -15.80
C VAL A 31 38.64 4.43 -14.92
N TYR A 32 38.30 3.92 -13.73
CA TYR A 32 37.47 4.65 -12.77
C TYR A 32 38.19 5.84 -12.15
N ASP A 33 39.53 5.68 -11.82
CA ASP A 33 40.36 6.80 -11.36
C ASP A 33 40.42 7.93 -12.38
N TYR A 34 40.54 7.60 -13.67
CA TYR A 34 40.48 8.60 -14.74
C TYR A 34 39.14 9.30 -14.79
N LEU A 35 38.02 8.56 -14.75
CA LEU A 35 36.68 9.12 -14.77
C LEU A 35 36.44 10.05 -13.58
N LEU A 36 36.84 9.64 -12.38
CA LEU A 36 36.69 10.42 -11.15
C LEU A 36 37.62 11.63 -11.06
N SER A 37 38.72 11.66 -11.81
CA SER A 37 39.63 12.81 -11.90
C SER A 37 39.37 13.74 -13.08
N SER A 38 38.53 13.31 -14.03
CA SER A 38 38.22 14.04 -15.25
C SER A 38 37.03 15.00 -15.10
N SER A 39 36.71 15.74 -16.17
CA SER A 39 35.52 16.56 -16.26
C SER A 39 34.21 15.75 -16.22
N SER A 40 34.28 14.43 -16.29
CA SER A 40 33.14 13.50 -16.19
C SER A 40 32.88 13.00 -14.78
N ARG A 41 33.62 13.47 -13.76
CA ARG A 41 33.52 13.07 -12.36
C ARG A 41 32.07 13.09 -11.84
N ASP A 42 31.37 14.18 -12.02
CA ASP A 42 29.99 14.30 -11.51
C ASP A 42 29.03 13.28 -12.15
N THR A 43 29.29 12.92 -13.42
CA THR A 43 28.52 11.88 -14.10
C THR A 43 28.92 10.48 -13.57
N ALA A 44 30.21 10.23 -13.37
CA ALA A 44 30.71 8.96 -12.85
C ALA A 44 30.19 8.68 -11.42
N LEU A 45 30.13 9.70 -10.57
CA LEU A 45 29.58 9.60 -9.21
C LEU A 45 28.08 9.25 -9.16
N ASN A 46 27.34 9.37 -10.25
CA ASN A 46 25.98 8.83 -10.33
C ASN A 46 25.93 7.30 -10.41
N TYR A 47 27.04 6.65 -10.76
CA TYR A 47 27.08 5.21 -11.01
C TYR A 47 28.06 4.46 -10.11
N ILE A 48 29.10 5.11 -9.59
CA ILE A 48 30.12 4.49 -8.73
C ILE A 48 30.51 5.43 -7.60
N THR A 49 30.80 4.87 -6.41
CA THR A 49 31.34 5.63 -5.28
C THR A 49 32.84 5.88 -5.44
N GLU A 50 33.39 6.94 -4.82
CA GLU A 50 34.81 7.28 -4.85
C GLU A 50 35.72 6.19 -4.28
N ASP A 51 35.20 5.38 -3.36
CA ASP A 51 35.92 4.27 -2.73
C ASP A 51 35.74 2.93 -3.45
N TYR A 52 35.06 2.93 -4.61
CA TYR A 52 34.74 1.75 -5.45
C TYR A 52 33.94 0.65 -4.72
N ARG A 53 33.31 0.95 -3.60
CA ARG A 53 32.59 -0.03 -2.79
C ARG A 53 31.15 -0.25 -3.20
N ALA A 54 30.59 0.69 -3.94
CA ALA A 54 29.22 0.57 -4.45
C ALA A 54 29.14 1.06 -5.89
N THR A 55 28.29 0.42 -6.66
CA THR A 55 27.94 0.82 -8.04
C THR A 55 26.45 0.76 -8.23
N ARG A 56 25.96 1.56 -9.18
CA ARG A 56 24.55 1.58 -9.59
C ARG A 56 24.43 1.08 -11.01
N ILE A 57 23.69 -0.01 -11.17
CA ILE A 57 23.27 -0.52 -12.47
C ILE A 57 21.85 0.06 -12.72
N THR A 58 21.66 0.66 -13.88
CA THR A 58 20.36 1.23 -14.28
C THR A 58 19.89 0.53 -15.54
N TYR A 59 18.67 0.03 -15.51
CA TYR A 59 18.01 -0.56 -16.68
C TYR A 59 16.63 0.07 -16.85
N GLN A 60 16.13 0.01 -18.07
CA GLN A 60 14.79 0.49 -18.41
C GLN A 60 13.81 -0.68 -18.33
N THR A 61 12.62 -0.39 -17.88
CA THR A 61 11.50 -1.35 -17.87
C THR A 61 10.51 -1.00 -18.96
N GLU A 62 9.72 -1.96 -19.40
CA GLU A 62 8.64 -1.72 -20.35
C GLU A 62 7.62 -0.77 -19.75
N ALA A 63 7.13 0.17 -20.58
CA ALA A 63 6.27 1.28 -20.12
C ALA A 63 4.88 0.80 -19.64
N ASP A 64 4.45 -0.37 -20.08
CA ASP A 64 3.17 -1.01 -19.75
C ASP A 64 3.28 -2.11 -18.67
N ALA A 65 4.51 -2.37 -18.20
CA ALA A 65 4.73 -3.34 -17.12
C ALA A 65 4.15 -2.82 -15.79
N GLY A 66 3.39 -3.66 -15.12
CA GLY A 66 2.80 -3.31 -13.82
C GLY A 66 3.87 -3.15 -12.72
N ASP A 67 3.73 -2.14 -11.85
CA ASP A 67 4.67 -1.80 -10.78
C ASP A 67 5.09 -2.99 -9.92
N ARG A 68 4.16 -3.89 -9.62
CA ARG A 68 4.43 -5.10 -8.84
C ARG A 68 5.33 -6.10 -9.56
N ALA A 69 5.11 -6.31 -10.87
CA ALA A 69 5.94 -7.18 -11.69
C ALA A 69 7.34 -6.62 -11.81
N VAL A 70 7.48 -5.34 -12.17
CA VAL A 70 8.77 -4.63 -12.24
C VAL A 70 9.54 -4.72 -10.92
N THR A 71 8.83 -4.57 -9.78
CA THR A 71 9.48 -4.65 -8.46
C THR A 71 9.95 -6.07 -8.14
N ALA A 72 9.16 -7.09 -8.49
CA ALA A 72 9.54 -8.48 -8.29
C ALA A 72 10.76 -8.84 -9.13
N ASP A 73 10.73 -8.55 -10.42
CA ASP A 73 11.85 -8.81 -11.35
C ASP A 73 13.12 -8.08 -10.90
N ALA A 74 13.00 -6.83 -10.45
CA ALA A 74 14.14 -6.06 -9.97
C ALA A 74 14.77 -6.67 -8.70
N ARG A 75 13.96 -7.23 -7.80
CA ARG A 75 14.45 -7.93 -6.60
C ARG A 75 15.07 -9.27 -6.96
N ASP A 76 14.45 -10.03 -7.83
CA ASP A 76 14.96 -11.32 -8.29
C ASP A 76 16.34 -11.14 -8.97
N VAL A 77 16.49 -10.14 -9.84
CA VAL A 77 17.76 -9.78 -10.44
C VAL A 77 18.81 -9.37 -9.37
N ALA A 78 18.41 -8.59 -8.35
CA ALA A 78 19.33 -8.21 -7.29
C ALA A 78 19.81 -9.41 -6.47
N ASP A 79 18.93 -10.39 -6.23
CA ASP A 79 19.23 -11.60 -5.46
C ASP A 79 20.17 -12.59 -6.23
N GLU A 80 20.24 -12.49 -7.56
CA GLU A 80 21.14 -13.30 -8.39
C GLU A 80 22.61 -12.83 -8.36
N PHE A 81 22.87 -11.61 -7.88
CA PHE A 81 24.25 -11.12 -7.76
C PHE A 81 25.03 -11.87 -6.69
N ARG A 82 26.34 -12.09 -6.91
CA ARG A 82 27.25 -12.74 -5.95
C ARG A 82 27.64 -11.84 -4.78
N PHE A 83 27.32 -10.58 -4.84
CA PHE A 83 27.55 -9.56 -3.82
C PHE A 83 26.21 -8.96 -3.40
N GLU A 84 26.21 -8.29 -2.26
CA GLU A 84 25.01 -7.62 -1.77
C GLU A 84 24.54 -6.58 -2.79
N ALA A 85 23.35 -6.79 -3.33
CA ALA A 85 22.70 -5.90 -4.25
C ALA A 85 21.29 -5.56 -3.73
N THR A 86 20.85 -4.34 -3.96
CA THR A 86 19.53 -3.90 -3.53
C THR A 86 18.79 -3.27 -4.70
N ALA A 87 17.63 -3.83 -5.03
CA ALA A 87 16.74 -3.22 -6.00
C ALA A 87 16.18 -1.90 -5.45
N THR A 88 16.28 -0.83 -6.24
CA THR A 88 15.77 0.49 -5.89
C THR A 88 15.25 1.22 -7.13
N GLY A 89 14.62 2.34 -6.92
CA GLY A 89 14.03 3.15 -7.99
C GLY A 89 12.61 3.57 -7.63
N GLY A 90 12.05 4.50 -8.40
CA GLY A 90 10.73 5.08 -8.11
C GLY A 90 9.64 4.02 -7.95
N THR A 91 9.56 3.06 -8.87
CA THR A 91 8.57 1.96 -8.87
C THR A 91 8.75 1.05 -7.67
N VAL A 92 9.98 0.64 -7.36
CA VAL A 92 10.27 -0.25 -6.22
C VAL A 92 9.92 0.41 -4.88
N VAL A 93 10.30 1.68 -4.72
CA VAL A 93 9.98 2.47 -3.51
C VAL A 93 8.47 2.69 -3.39
N PHE A 94 7.81 3.05 -4.49
CA PHE A 94 6.36 3.22 -4.52
C PHE A 94 5.63 1.94 -4.14
N GLN A 95 6.04 0.79 -4.68
CA GLN A 95 5.44 -0.49 -4.34
C GLN A 95 5.68 -0.85 -2.86
N ALA A 96 6.89 -0.65 -2.34
CA ALA A 96 7.19 -0.90 -0.94
C ALA A 96 6.34 -0.03 0.01
N VAL A 97 6.19 1.25 -0.30
CA VAL A 97 5.30 2.15 0.46
C VAL A 97 3.84 1.71 0.37
N SER A 98 3.39 1.29 -0.82
CA SER A 98 2.01 0.80 -1.02
C SER A 98 1.74 -0.47 -0.21
N ASP A 99 2.68 -1.40 -0.14
CA ASP A 99 2.56 -2.63 0.65
C ASP A 99 2.45 -2.31 2.15
N VAL A 100 3.28 -1.39 2.67
CA VAL A 100 3.22 -0.95 4.08
C VAL A 100 1.88 -0.26 4.39
N ILE A 101 1.39 0.60 3.49
CA ILE A 101 0.08 1.25 3.65
C ILE A 101 -1.03 0.22 3.66
N PHE A 102 -0.99 -0.76 2.75
CA PHE A 102 -1.99 -1.82 2.67
C PHE A 102 -2.02 -2.65 3.96
N GLU A 103 -0.88 -3.14 4.43
CA GLU A 103 -0.77 -3.92 5.67
C GLU A 103 -1.28 -3.11 6.87
N SER A 104 -0.81 -1.86 7.01
CA SER A 104 -1.23 -0.96 8.09
C SER A 104 -2.73 -0.68 8.06
N ALA A 105 -3.32 -0.51 6.87
CA ALA A 105 -4.75 -0.28 6.72
C ALA A 105 -5.57 -1.51 7.16
N ILE A 106 -5.17 -2.71 6.75
CA ILE A 106 -5.86 -3.95 7.16
C ILE A 106 -5.78 -4.17 8.67
N VAL A 107 -4.60 -4.00 9.27
CA VAL A 107 -4.41 -4.14 10.72
C VAL A 107 -5.24 -3.09 11.48
N SER A 108 -5.20 -1.83 11.05
CA SER A 108 -5.97 -0.75 11.65
C SER A 108 -7.49 -1.00 11.55
N LEU A 109 -7.96 -1.49 10.40
CA LEU A 109 -9.35 -1.86 10.19
C LEU A 109 -9.80 -2.97 11.14
N ALA A 110 -8.97 -4.02 11.29
CA ALA A 110 -9.23 -5.13 12.19
C ALA A 110 -9.28 -4.67 13.66
N ILE A 111 -8.35 -3.81 14.08
CA ILE A 111 -8.33 -3.21 15.42
C ILE A 111 -9.58 -2.35 15.65
N ALA A 112 -9.95 -1.51 14.67
CA ALA A 112 -11.13 -0.65 14.77
C ALA A 112 -12.41 -1.47 14.91
N LEU A 113 -12.62 -2.48 14.08
CA LEU A 113 -13.79 -3.37 14.14
C LEU A 113 -13.84 -4.14 15.46
N THR A 114 -12.72 -4.70 15.89
CA THR A 114 -12.64 -5.46 17.15
C THR A 114 -12.88 -4.54 18.35
N GLY A 115 -12.24 -3.39 18.39
CA GLY A 115 -12.43 -2.39 19.44
C GLY A 115 -13.89 -1.91 19.52
N THR A 116 -14.50 -1.64 18.38
CA THR A 116 -15.92 -1.27 18.28
C THR A 116 -16.82 -2.40 18.79
N ALA A 117 -16.56 -3.65 18.40
CA ALA A 117 -17.33 -4.79 18.87
C ALA A 117 -17.28 -4.94 20.39
N ILE A 118 -16.07 -4.89 20.97
CA ILE A 118 -15.86 -4.96 22.42
C ILE A 118 -16.59 -3.80 23.11
N PHE A 119 -16.44 -2.59 22.61
CA PHE A 119 -17.10 -1.41 23.18
C PHE A 119 -18.62 -1.53 23.15
N LEU A 120 -19.21 -1.92 22.03
CA LEU A 120 -20.65 -2.09 21.90
C LEU A 120 -21.19 -3.21 22.79
N VAL A 121 -20.50 -4.36 22.86
CA VAL A 121 -20.87 -5.46 23.77
C VAL A 121 -20.86 -4.98 25.22
N PHE A 122 -19.81 -4.22 25.61
CA PHE A 122 -19.72 -3.65 26.96
C PHE A 122 -20.85 -2.67 27.25
N ILE A 123 -21.11 -1.72 26.38
CA ILE A 123 -22.17 -0.70 26.55
C ILE A 123 -23.56 -1.35 26.64
N TYR A 124 -23.90 -2.26 25.73
CA TYR A 124 -25.18 -2.95 25.76
C TYR A 124 -25.34 -3.90 26.95
N ASN A 125 -24.24 -4.46 27.47
CA ASN A 125 -24.28 -5.21 28.70
C ASN A 125 -24.59 -4.30 29.92
N VAL A 126 -24.02 -3.10 29.96
CA VAL A 126 -24.22 -2.15 31.09
C VAL A 126 -25.59 -1.50 31.04
N ILE A 127 -26.05 -1.07 29.85
CA ILE A 127 -27.30 -0.29 29.71
C ILE A 127 -28.52 -1.22 29.65
N GLU A 128 -28.45 -2.28 28.84
CA GLU A 128 -29.61 -3.14 28.51
C GLU A 128 -29.54 -4.51 29.21
N GLY A 129 -28.42 -4.86 29.83
CA GLY A 129 -28.17 -6.21 30.32
C GLY A 129 -28.14 -7.29 29.23
N ARG A 130 -27.97 -6.90 27.96
CA ARG A 130 -28.06 -7.76 26.78
C ARG A 130 -26.83 -7.58 25.87
N PRO A 131 -25.70 -8.21 26.18
CA PRO A 131 -24.45 -8.05 25.40
C PRO A 131 -24.57 -8.52 23.94
N SER A 132 -25.54 -9.42 23.65
CA SER A 132 -25.79 -9.88 22.28
C SER A 132 -26.24 -8.77 21.33
N LEU A 133 -26.92 -7.74 21.83
CA LEU A 133 -27.31 -6.58 21.01
C LEU A 133 -26.08 -5.80 20.50
N GLY A 134 -25.01 -5.76 21.30
CA GLY A 134 -23.74 -5.18 20.86
C GLY A 134 -23.13 -5.90 19.65
N LEU A 135 -23.18 -7.24 19.64
CA LEU A 135 -22.72 -8.03 18.48
C LEU A 135 -23.61 -7.84 17.25
N VAL A 136 -24.93 -7.77 17.44
CA VAL A 136 -25.89 -7.51 16.34
C VAL A 136 -25.59 -6.20 15.67
N ASN A 137 -25.19 -5.16 16.41
CA ASN A 137 -24.80 -3.86 15.87
C ASN A 137 -23.57 -3.90 14.97
N VAL A 138 -22.63 -4.82 15.21
CA VAL A 138 -21.39 -4.93 14.41
C VAL A 138 -21.66 -5.58 13.04
N VAL A 139 -22.65 -6.47 12.95
CA VAL A 139 -22.93 -7.23 11.72
C VAL A 139 -23.17 -6.33 10.50
N PRO A 140 -24.07 -5.32 10.52
CA PRO A 140 -24.26 -4.43 9.38
C PRO A 140 -22.98 -3.68 8.99
N VAL A 141 -22.17 -3.28 9.97
CA VAL A 141 -20.91 -2.58 9.73
C VAL A 141 -19.91 -3.48 8.99
N VAL A 142 -19.74 -4.72 9.44
CA VAL A 142 -18.88 -5.71 8.77
C VAL A 142 -19.37 -5.97 7.35
N VAL A 143 -20.66 -6.15 7.14
CA VAL A 143 -21.24 -6.36 5.81
C VAL A 143 -20.98 -5.17 4.90
N THR A 144 -21.17 -3.94 5.38
CA THR A 144 -20.94 -2.71 4.61
C THR A 144 -19.46 -2.58 4.23
N VAL A 145 -18.55 -2.81 5.17
CA VAL A 145 -17.10 -2.77 4.90
C VAL A 145 -16.71 -3.85 3.90
N ALA A 146 -17.24 -5.06 4.04
CA ALA A 146 -16.97 -6.15 3.10
C ALA A 146 -17.48 -5.85 1.68
N LEU A 147 -18.69 -5.27 1.57
CA LEU A 147 -19.25 -4.86 0.29
C LEU A 147 -18.43 -3.73 -0.34
N LEU A 148 -18.01 -2.74 0.44
CA LEU A 148 -17.18 -1.64 -0.04
C LEU A 148 -15.82 -2.15 -0.52
N ALA A 149 -15.12 -2.96 0.28
CA ALA A 149 -13.85 -3.56 -0.09
C ALA A 149 -13.98 -4.49 -1.32
N GLY A 150 -15.06 -5.27 -1.38
CA GLY A 150 -15.37 -6.12 -2.54
C GLY A 150 -15.64 -5.30 -3.82
N THR A 151 -16.36 -4.18 -3.70
CA THR A 151 -16.61 -3.26 -4.82
C THR A 151 -15.31 -2.60 -5.29
N MET A 152 -14.46 -2.15 -4.36
CA MET A 152 -13.14 -1.62 -4.69
C MET A 152 -12.31 -2.64 -5.47
N ARG A 153 -12.30 -3.90 -5.00
CA ARG A 153 -11.60 -4.99 -5.69
C ARG A 153 -12.15 -5.27 -7.09
N TYR A 154 -13.48 -5.23 -7.22
CA TYR A 154 -14.15 -5.46 -8.51
C TYR A 154 -13.89 -4.34 -9.53
N LEU A 155 -13.77 -3.09 -9.07
CA LEU A 155 -13.51 -1.92 -9.89
C LEU A 155 -12.01 -1.60 -10.04
N ASP A 156 -11.12 -2.49 -9.59
CA ASP A 156 -9.67 -2.29 -9.55
C ASP A 156 -9.23 -0.97 -8.88
N ILE A 157 -9.99 -0.53 -7.86
CA ILE A 157 -9.64 0.62 -7.04
C ILE A 157 -8.59 0.17 -6.01
N PRO A 158 -7.35 0.69 -6.05
CA PRO A 158 -6.30 0.27 -5.13
C PRO A 158 -6.59 0.74 -3.70
N LEU A 159 -6.24 -0.10 -2.73
CA LEU A 159 -6.22 0.32 -1.34
C LEU A 159 -4.96 1.17 -1.10
N ASN A 160 -5.18 2.43 -0.76
CA ASN A 160 -4.16 3.41 -0.44
C ASN A 160 -4.59 4.25 0.79
N ALA A 161 -3.80 5.24 1.19
CA ALA A 161 -4.11 6.06 2.36
C ALA A 161 -5.49 6.75 2.29
N ILE A 162 -5.92 7.19 1.10
CA ILE A 162 -7.20 7.87 0.91
C ILE A 162 -8.36 6.86 1.03
N THR A 163 -8.29 5.76 0.28
CA THR A 163 -9.33 4.72 0.28
C THR A 163 -9.40 3.98 1.62
N GLY A 164 -8.26 3.79 2.31
CA GLY A 164 -8.20 3.27 3.67
C GLY A 164 -8.90 4.18 4.67
N THR A 165 -8.75 5.50 4.54
CA THR A 165 -9.48 6.48 5.35
C THR A 165 -10.99 6.41 5.10
N MET A 166 -11.42 6.22 3.85
CA MET A 166 -12.85 6.04 3.52
C MET A 166 -13.42 4.78 4.17
N LEU A 167 -12.68 3.67 4.20
CA LEU A 167 -13.09 2.46 4.91
C LEU A 167 -13.23 2.70 6.42
N ALA A 168 -12.30 3.42 7.03
CA ALA A 168 -12.35 3.77 8.45
C ALA A 168 -13.54 4.67 8.80
N LEU A 169 -13.83 5.68 7.96
CA LEU A 169 -15.02 6.52 8.09
C LEU A 169 -16.32 5.72 7.97
N THR A 170 -16.36 4.73 7.06
CA THR A 170 -17.53 3.85 6.89
C THR A 170 -17.82 3.05 8.16
N ILE A 171 -16.80 2.61 8.90
CA ILE A 171 -17.00 1.95 10.20
C ILE A 171 -17.65 2.92 11.18
N GLY A 172 -17.10 4.13 11.33
CA GLY A 172 -17.61 5.11 12.29
C GLY A 172 -19.06 5.49 12.03
N LEU A 173 -19.40 5.84 10.79
CA LEU A 173 -20.76 6.18 10.39
C LEU A 173 -21.70 4.95 10.44
N GLY A 174 -21.21 3.78 10.05
CA GLY A 174 -21.97 2.54 10.07
C GLY A 174 -22.37 2.14 11.48
N VAL A 175 -21.48 2.33 12.47
CA VAL A 175 -21.76 2.08 13.89
C VAL A 175 -22.86 3.01 14.39
N ASP A 176 -22.77 4.32 14.10
CA ASP A 176 -23.76 5.30 14.53
C ASP A 176 -25.16 4.95 14.02
N TYR A 177 -25.29 4.70 12.72
CA TYR A 177 -26.56 4.28 12.14
C TYR A 177 -27.07 2.94 12.68
N SER A 178 -26.18 1.97 12.87
CA SER A 178 -26.54 0.65 13.40
C SER A 178 -27.07 0.75 14.83
N VAL A 179 -26.43 1.54 15.68
CA VAL A 179 -26.85 1.74 17.08
C VAL A 179 -28.28 2.33 17.14
N HIS A 180 -28.58 3.35 16.32
CA HIS A 180 -29.92 3.92 16.28
C HIS A 180 -30.98 2.91 15.84
N VAL A 181 -30.70 2.08 14.83
CA VAL A 181 -31.64 1.05 14.36
C VAL A 181 -31.85 -0.03 15.40
N VAL A 182 -30.77 -0.57 15.97
CA VAL A 182 -30.85 -1.70 16.93
C VAL A 182 -31.47 -1.25 18.25
N HIS A 183 -31.15 -0.05 18.74
CA HIS A 183 -31.77 0.48 19.95
C HIS A 183 -33.29 0.67 19.75
N ARG A 184 -33.69 1.30 18.63
CA ARG A 184 -35.12 1.46 18.29
C ARG A 184 -35.81 0.10 18.17
N PHE A 185 -35.18 -0.88 17.54
CA PHE A 185 -35.74 -2.22 17.45
C PHE A 185 -35.87 -2.87 18.85
N ALA A 186 -34.91 -2.71 19.72
CA ALA A 186 -34.94 -3.26 21.08
C ALA A 186 -36.15 -2.66 21.87
N ASP A 187 -36.38 -1.35 21.76
CA ASP A 187 -37.52 -0.66 22.38
C ASP A 187 -38.85 -1.19 21.85
N GLU A 188 -39.03 -1.25 20.53
CA GLU A 188 -40.28 -1.75 19.92
C GLU A 188 -40.51 -3.25 20.24
N PHE A 189 -39.47 -4.05 20.31
CA PHE A 189 -39.54 -5.48 20.61
C PHE A 189 -39.92 -5.78 22.07
N HIS A 190 -39.83 -4.79 22.97
CA HIS A 190 -40.36 -4.91 24.31
C HIS A 190 -41.90 -4.84 24.36
N GLU A 191 -42.52 -4.12 23.40
CA GLU A 191 -43.95 -3.84 23.38
C GLU A 191 -44.70 -4.67 22.34
N TYR A 192 -44.05 -5.07 21.26
CA TYR A 192 -44.67 -5.70 20.10
C TYR A 192 -44.00 -7.03 19.74
N ASP A 193 -44.68 -7.81 18.92
CA ASP A 193 -44.09 -9.01 18.31
C ASP A 193 -42.97 -8.66 17.30
N LEU A 194 -42.15 -9.64 16.93
CA LEU A 194 -40.98 -9.48 16.08
C LEU A 194 -41.28 -8.73 14.75
N VAL A 195 -42.39 -9.10 14.07
CA VAL A 195 -42.72 -8.56 12.76
C VAL A 195 -43.14 -7.09 12.88
N THR A 196 -43.99 -6.80 13.86
CA THR A 196 -44.45 -5.44 14.13
C THR A 196 -43.32 -4.53 14.61
N ALA A 197 -42.42 -5.03 15.46
CA ALA A 197 -41.26 -4.28 15.91
C ALA A 197 -40.30 -3.95 14.76
N LEU A 198 -40.05 -4.89 13.85
CA LEU A 198 -39.27 -4.65 12.64
C LEU A 198 -39.91 -3.60 11.72
N GLU A 199 -41.20 -3.74 11.45
CA GLU A 199 -41.91 -2.80 10.58
C GLU A 199 -41.86 -1.37 11.13
N ARG A 200 -42.10 -1.19 12.44
CA ARG A 200 -42.07 0.11 13.11
C ARG A 200 -40.63 0.70 13.10
N THR A 201 -39.63 -0.11 13.34
CA THR A 201 -38.22 0.31 13.30
C THR A 201 -37.85 0.80 11.88
N VAL A 202 -38.19 0.02 10.85
CA VAL A 202 -37.87 0.38 9.46
C VAL A 202 -38.64 1.64 9.02
N ARG A 203 -39.93 1.77 9.36
CA ARG A 203 -40.70 2.96 8.99
C ARG A 203 -40.28 4.22 9.75
N GLY A 204 -39.93 4.08 11.04
CA GLY A 204 -39.55 5.23 11.87
C GLY A 204 -38.10 5.66 11.61
N THR A 205 -37.16 4.77 11.83
CA THR A 205 -35.72 5.09 11.76
C THR A 205 -35.22 5.02 10.33
N GLY A 206 -35.66 4.05 9.51
CA GLY A 206 -35.19 3.87 8.14
C GLY A 206 -35.51 5.07 7.23
N GLY A 207 -36.69 5.68 7.40
CA GLY A 207 -37.04 6.90 6.66
C GLY A 207 -36.14 8.09 7.00
N ALA A 208 -35.84 8.28 8.29
CA ALA A 208 -34.92 9.34 8.73
C ALA A 208 -33.50 9.13 8.23
N LEU A 209 -33.01 7.87 8.26
CA LEU A 209 -31.67 7.51 7.75
C LEU A 209 -31.58 7.73 6.24
N LEU A 210 -32.59 7.34 5.46
CA LEU A 210 -32.62 7.62 4.01
C LEU A 210 -32.59 9.13 3.73
N GLY A 211 -33.31 9.93 4.52
CA GLY A 211 -33.30 11.38 4.38
C GLY A 211 -31.96 12.04 4.74
N SER A 212 -31.12 11.39 5.54
CA SER A 212 -29.78 11.91 5.88
C SER A 212 -28.73 11.63 4.82
N VAL A 213 -29.00 10.72 3.88
CA VAL A 213 -28.06 10.30 2.82
C VAL A 213 -28.35 10.98 1.47
N LEU A 214 -29.57 11.53 1.29
CA LEU A 214 -30.01 12.24 0.09
C LEU A 214 -29.75 13.74 0.20
#